data_f4f7dc53815e6807e2bc42f2e27ca74c
#
_entry.id   f4f7dc53815e6807e2bc42f2e27ca74c
#
_cell.length_a   1.000
_cell.length_b   1.000
_cell.length_c   1.000
_cell.angle_alpha   90.00
_cell.angle_beta   90.00
_cell.angle_gamma   90.00
#
_symmetry.space_group_name_H-M   'P 1'
#
loop_
_entity.id
_entity.type
_entity.pdbx_description
1 polymer ?
#
loop_
_entity_poly.entity_id
_entity_poly.type
_entity_poly.pdbx_seq_one_letter_code
_entity_poly.pdbx_strand_id
1 'polypeptide(L)'
;MSCSGETVEVNELIQIRPKIIQQLKKAKYGVADHSTVELCHWTKKSFKNEGDCYKHKFYGISTHRCMEFSPAGMFCENRCIYCWRPMEFYDSLKMEPDKVAEPREIVTKLMEERKKLIVGHYGDPRQDRQKLDESLLPSHYAISLSGEP
;
A
#
# COMPACT_ATOMS: atom_id res chain seq x y z
N MET A 1 15.20 37.20 -31.75
CA MET A 1 15.14 36.60 -30.37
C MET A 1 14.28 35.38 -30.45
N SER A 2 14.88 34.21 -30.50
CA SER A 2 14.16 32.91 -30.52
C SER A 2 14.17 32.38 -29.08
N CYS A 3 13.01 32.39 -28.45
CA CYS A 3 12.82 31.66 -27.21
C CYS A 3 12.76 30.16 -27.54
N SER A 4 13.86 29.49 -27.32
CA SER A 4 13.87 28.03 -27.26
C SER A 4 13.12 27.61 -26.01
N GLY A 5 11.86 27.23 -26.18
CA GLY A 5 11.12 26.55 -25.14
C GLY A 5 11.79 25.19 -24.87
N GLU A 6 12.51 25.08 -23.78
CA GLU A 6 12.87 23.77 -23.23
C GLU A 6 11.59 23.09 -22.84
N THR A 7 11.18 22.10 -23.64
CA THR A 7 10.19 21.13 -23.23
C THR A 7 10.83 20.32 -22.12
N VAL A 8 10.44 20.60 -20.88
CA VAL A 8 10.75 19.71 -19.74
C VAL A 8 10.07 18.39 -20.06
N GLU A 9 10.84 17.38 -20.44
CA GLU A 9 10.34 16.01 -20.48
C GLU A 9 9.90 15.65 -19.06
N VAL A 10 8.60 15.62 -18.86
CA VAL A 10 8.03 15.09 -17.63
C VAL A 10 8.26 13.58 -17.68
N ASN A 11 9.28 13.09 -16.97
CA ASN A 11 9.51 11.67 -16.81
C ASN A 11 8.25 11.03 -16.21
N GLU A 12 7.56 10.20 -16.98
CA GLU A 12 6.39 9.49 -16.50
C GLU A 12 6.81 8.52 -15.38
N LEU A 13 6.07 8.56 -14.26
CA LEU A 13 6.28 7.63 -13.17
C LEU A 13 6.00 6.19 -13.61
N ILE A 14 6.76 5.25 -13.07
CA ILE A 14 6.51 3.82 -13.28
C ILE A 14 5.11 3.47 -12.78
N GLN A 15 4.39 2.68 -13.55
CA GLN A 15 3.05 2.20 -13.23
C GLN A 15 3.01 0.68 -13.20
N ILE A 16 2.22 0.13 -12.30
CA ILE A 16 1.89 -1.30 -12.32
C ILE A 16 0.98 -1.56 -13.53
N ARG A 17 1.17 -2.68 -14.21
CA ARG A 17 0.37 -3.04 -15.39
C ARG A 17 -1.12 -3.09 -15.09
N PRO A 18 -2.00 -2.58 -15.97
CA PRO A 18 -3.45 -2.51 -15.73
C PRO A 18 -4.10 -3.84 -15.35
N LYS A 19 -3.68 -4.95 -15.96
CA LYS A 19 -4.18 -6.29 -15.62
C LYS A 19 -3.86 -6.68 -14.17
N ILE A 20 -2.66 -6.34 -13.71
CA ILE A 20 -2.23 -6.61 -12.33
C ILE A 20 -2.98 -5.70 -11.36
N ILE A 21 -3.16 -4.41 -11.70
CA ILE A 21 -3.97 -3.48 -10.90
C ILE A 21 -5.38 -4.05 -10.67
N GLN A 22 -6.02 -4.58 -11.71
CA GLN A 22 -7.36 -5.17 -11.57
C GLN A 22 -7.36 -6.36 -10.59
N GLN A 23 -6.36 -7.21 -10.65
CA GLN A 23 -6.22 -8.35 -9.73
C GLN A 23 -5.97 -7.89 -8.30
N LEU A 24 -5.08 -6.91 -8.11
CA LEU A 24 -4.80 -6.31 -6.81
C LEU A 24 -6.06 -5.67 -6.20
N LYS A 25 -6.83 -4.93 -6.98
CA LYS A 25 -8.11 -4.35 -6.52
C LYS A 25 -9.12 -5.41 -6.11
N LYS A 26 -9.22 -6.52 -6.86
CA LYS A 26 -10.07 -7.66 -6.46
C LYS A 26 -9.62 -8.27 -5.14
N ALA A 27 -8.33 -8.33 -4.90
CA ALA A 27 -7.74 -8.80 -3.64
C ALA A 27 -7.76 -7.74 -2.52
N LYS A 28 -8.43 -6.60 -2.74
CA LYS A 28 -8.58 -5.50 -1.77
C LYS A 28 -7.27 -4.78 -1.45
N TYR A 29 -6.40 -4.64 -2.44
CA TYR A 29 -5.26 -3.73 -2.38
C TYR A 29 -5.64 -2.34 -2.88
N GLY A 30 -5.07 -1.31 -2.27
CA GLY A 30 -4.96 0.02 -2.86
C GLY A 30 -3.69 0.11 -3.71
N VAL A 31 -3.75 0.79 -4.82
CA VAL A 31 -2.62 0.94 -5.75
C VAL A 31 -2.44 2.41 -6.09
N ALA A 32 -1.21 2.89 -6.00
CA ALA A 32 -0.82 4.23 -6.40
C ALA A 32 0.52 4.15 -7.14
N ASP A 33 0.50 4.40 -8.45
CA ASP A 33 1.65 4.30 -9.34
C ASP A 33 2.34 2.90 -9.23
N HIS A 34 3.55 2.83 -8.69
CA HIS A 34 4.30 1.60 -8.46
C HIS A 34 4.14 1.03 -7.03
N SER A 35 3.30 1.65 -6.21
CA SER A 35 3.17 1.36 -4.78
C SER A 35 1.82 0.72 -4.44
N THR A 36 1.79 -0.07 -3.39
CA THR A 36 0.58 -0.78 -2.94
C THR A 36 0.37 -0.64 -1.44
N VAL A 37 -0.90 -0.70 -1.03
CA VAL A 37 -1.30 -0.70 0.39
C VAL A 37 -2.39 -1.75 0.61
N GLU A 38 -2.39 -2.37 1.76
CA GLU A 38 -3.40 -3.35 2.17
C GLU A 38 -3.81 -3.13 3.62
N LEU A 39 -5.03 -3.53 3.95
CA LEU A 39 -5.43 -3.73 5.33
C LEU A 39 -5.08 -5.16 5.72
N CYS A 40 -4.08 -5.34 6.60
CA CYS A 40 -3.67 -6.68 7.00
C CYS A 40 -4.78 -7.41 7.76
N HIS A 41 -4.66 -8.73 7.81
CA HIS A 41 -5.62 -9.60 8.49
C HIS A 41 -5.91 -9.16 9.95
N TRP A 42 -4.87 -8.80 10.71
CA TRP A 42 -5.02 -8.40 12.10
C TRP A 42 -5.69 -7.04 12.27
N THR A 43 -5.44 -6.10 11.36
CA THR A 43 -6.17 -4.82 11.32
C THR A 43 -7.67 -5.05 11.13
N LYS A 44 -8.04 -5.92 10.18
CA LYS A 44 -9.46 -6.28 9.92
C LYS A 44 -10.10 -6.97 11.12
N LYS A 45 -9.38 -7.85 11.82
CA LYS A 45 -9.85 -8.48 13.07
C LYS A 45 -10.01 -7.47 14.21
N SER A 46 -9.07 -6.54 14.32
CA SER A 46 -9.13 -5.49 15.34
C SER A 46 -10.36 -4.60 15.18
N PHE A 47 -10.78 -4.31 13.95
CA PHE A 47 -12.02 -3.57 13.68
C PHE A 47 -13.27 -4.24 14.25
N LYS A 48 -13.27 -5.56 14.40
CA LYS A 48 -14.38 -6.35 14.94
C LYS A 48 -14.17 -6.75 16.40
N ASN A 49 -13.11 -6.30 17.04
CA ASN A 49 -12.72 -6.74 18.37
C ASN A 49 -12.51 -8.28 18.48
N GLU A 50 -12.13 -8.93 17.38
CA GLU A 50 -11.91 -10.38 17.32
C GLU A 50 -10.45 -10.78 17.57
N GLY A 51 -9.55 -9.83 17.74
CA GLY A 51 -8.14 -10.04 18.02
C GLY A 51 -7.24 -8.96 17.47
N ASP A 52 -6.01 -8.94 17.95
CA ASP A 52 -5.00 -7.94 17.61
C ASP A 52 -3.68 -8.60 17.25
N CYS A 53 -2.87 -7.87 16.48
CA CYS A 53 -1.50 -8.24 16.14
C CYS A 53 -0.62 -8.38 17.38
N TYR A 54 0.42 -9.22 17.30
CA TYR A 54 1.42 -9.35 18.37
C TYR A 54 2.02 -8.00 18.80
N LYS A 55 2.13 -7.03 17.90
CA LYS A 55 2.60 -5.68 18.20
C LYS A 55 1.71 -4.97 19.24
N HIS A 56 0.41 -5.20 19.20
CA HIS A 56 -0.48 -4.70 20.25
C HIS A 56 -0.21 -5.40 21.57
N LYS A 57 -0.12 -6.73 21.57
CA LYS A 57 0.05 -7.54 22.78
C LYS A 57 1.36 -7.25 23.53
N PHE A 58 2.45 -7.09 22.80
CA PHE A 58 3.80 -6.94 23.39
C PHE A 58 4.24 -5.49 23.54
N TYR A 59 3.75 -4.59 22.70
CA TYR A 59 4.23 -3.20 22.63
C TYR A 59 3.13 -2.16 22.85
N GLY A 60 1.88 -2.56 23.04
CA GLY A 60 0.77 -1.64 23.26
C GLY A 60 0.41 -0.77 22.04
N ILE A 61 0.84 -1.18 20.83
CA ILE A 61 0.59 -0.44 19.60
C ILE A 61 -0.87 -0.57 19.17
N SER A 62 -1.51 0.55 18.79
CA SER A 62 -2.86 0.57 18.24
C SER A 62 -2.86 0.02 16.80
N THR A 63 -2.92 -1.31 16.66
CA THR A 63 -2.72 -2.01 15.39
C THR A 63 -3.83 -1.79 14.38
N HIS A 64 -5.03 -1.36 14.78
CA HIS A 64 -6.07 -0.91 13.85
C HIS A 64 -5.66 0.36 13.08
N ARG A 65 -4.67 1.11 13.58
CA ARG A 65 -4.10 2.29 12.93
C ARG A 65 -2.80 2.00 12.19
N CYS A 66 -2.41 0.75 12.04
CA CYS A 66 -1.23 0.36 11.27
C CYS A 66 -1.50 0.45 9.77
N MET A 67 -0.58 1.07 9.03
CA MET A 67 -0.58 1.11 7.58
C MET A 67 0.51 0.18 7.05
N GLU A 68 0.09 -0.92 6.46
CA GLU A 68 0.98 -1.87 5.79
C GLU A 68 1.02 -1.54 4.29
N PHE A 69 2.20 -1.29 3.77
CA PHE A 69 2.37 -0.87 2.39
C PHE A 69 3.71 -1.29 1.80
N SER A 70 3.82 -1.20 0.48
CA SER A 70 5.07 -1.34 -0.25
C SER A 70 5.23 -0.22 -1.28
N PRO A 71 6.35 0.50 -1.28
CA PRO A 71 6.64 1.48 -2.33
C PRO A 71 6.98 0.84 -3.67
N ALA A 72 7.32 -0.46 -3.68
CA ALA A 72 7.71 -1.23 -4.86
C ALA A 72 6.79 -2.45 -5.06
N GLY A 73 5.48 -2.24 -5.13
CA GLY A 73 4.45 -3.26 -5.00
C GLY A 73 4.58 -4.51 -5.87
N MET A 74 5.08 -4.38 -7.11
CA MET A 74 5.24 -5.50 -8.04
C MET A 74 6.66 -5.53 -8.65
N PHE A 75 7.63 -5.01 -7.91
CA PHE A 75 9.03 -4.93 -8.35
C PHE A 75 9.92 -5.58 -7.28
N CYS A 76 10.67 -6.61 -7.65
CA CYS A 76 11.53 -7.32 -6.72
C CYS A 76 12.61 -8.09 -7.47
N GLU A 77 13.86 -7.92 -7.07
CA GLU A 77 14.99 -8.69 -7.60
C GLU A 77 15.13 -10.06 -6.91
N ASN A 78 14.63 -10.17 -5.69
CA ASN A 78 14.72 -11.39 -4.91
C ASN A 78 13.74 -12.45 -5.42
N ARG A 79 14.18 -13.69 -5.43
CA ARG A 79 13.37 -14.87 -5.78
C ARG A 79 13.36 -15.83 -4.58
N CYS A 80 12.90 -15.31 -3.44
CA CYS A 80 12.89 -16.04 -2.19
C CYS A 80 12.07 -17.33 -2.30
N ILE A 81 12.66 -18.47 -1.95
CA ILE A 81 11.97 -19.76 -2.01
C ILE A 81 10.75 -19.83 -1.08
N TYR A 82 10.71 -19.00 -0.05
CA TYR A 82 9.60 -18.88 0.89
C TYR A 82 8.62 -17.76 0.54
N CYS A 83 8.78 -17.10 -0.62
CA CYS A 83 7.88 -16.03 -1.03
C CYS A 83 6.50 -16.61 -1.39
N TRP A 84 5.49 -16.18 -0.66
CA TRP A 84 4.10 -16.60 -0.88
C TRP A 84 3.35 -15.73 -1.90
N ARG A 85 3.98 -14.64 -2.34
CA ARG A 85 3.43 -13.77 -3.38
C ARG A 85 3.62 -14.40 -4.76
N PRO A 86 2.66 -14.21 -5.68
CA PRO A 86 2.77 -14.76 -7.03
C PRO A 86 3.81 -14.00 -7.84
N MET A 87 5.03 -14.53 -7.90
CA MET A 87 6.17 -13.91 -8.57
C MET A 87 5.96 -13.71 -10.07
N GLU A 88 5.08 -14.49 -10.69
CA GLU A 88 4.70 -14.35 -12.09
C GLU A 88 4.00 -13.03 -12.40
N PHE A 89 3.51 -12.33 -11.40
CA PHE A 89 2.88 -11.02 -11.55
C PHE A 89 3.87 -9.86 -11.40
N TYR A 90 5.08 -10.13 -10.99
CA TYR A 90 6.10 -9.08 -10.91
C TYR A 90 6.47 -8.56 -12.30
N ASP A 91 6.43 -7.24 -12.46
CA ASP A 91 6.63 -6.59 -13.75
C ASP A 91 8.08 -6.55 -14.18
N SER A 92 8.95 -6.21 -13.22
CA SER A 92 10.36 -6.00 -13.46
C SER A 92 11.17 -6.32 -12.21
N LEU A 93 12.45 -6.54 -12.42
CA LEU A 93 13.40 -6.73 -11.34
C LEU A 93 13.73 -5.41 -10.65
N LYS A 94 13.85 -4.33 -11.41
CA LYS A 94 14.25 -3.00 -10.92
C LYS A 94 13.32 -1.90 -11.42
N MET A 95 13.21 -0.86 -10.60
CA MET A 95 12.63 0.42 -11.01
C MET A 95 13.75 1.38 -11.43
N GLU A 96 13.52 2.15 -12.48
CA GLU A 96 14.43 3.22 -12.89
C GLU A 96 14.33 4.38 -11.88
N PRO A 97 15.45 4.81 -11.26
CA PRO A 97 15.41 5.79 -10.17
C PRO A 97 14.76 7.14 -10.51
N ASP A 98 14.90 7.58 -11.76
CA ASP A 98 14.36 8.84 -12.26
C ASP A 98 12.83 8.79 -12.51
N LYS A 99 12.25 7.59 -12.49
CA LYS A 99 10.80 7.36 -12.68
C LYS A 99 10.08 6.91 -11.40
N VAL A 100 10.76 6.95 -10.27
CA VAL A 100 10.20 6.63 -8.96
C VAL A 100 9.58 7.88 -8.35
N ALA A 101 8.39 7.75 -7.78
CA ALA A 101 7.70 8.86 -7.12
C ALA A 101 8.45 9.29 -5.84
N GLU A 102 8.31 10.56 -5.49
CA GLU A 102 8.86 11.10 -4.25
C GLU A 102 8.25 10.39 -3.03
N PRO A 103 9.05 10.08 -1.98
CA PRO A 103 8.58 9.31 -0.81
C PRO A 103 7.34 9.91 -0.14
N ARG A 104 7.27 11.22 -0.01
CA ARG A 104 6.12 11.91 0.58
C ARG A 104 4.87 11.75 -0.27
N GLU A 105 5.01 11.80 -1.58
CA GLU A 105 3.91 11.61 -2.52
C GLU A 105 3.38 10.18 -2.47
N ILE A 106 4.28 9.19 -2.41
CA ILE A 106 3.92 7.77 -2.24
C ILE A 106 3.05 7.59 -0.99
N VAL A 107 3.52 8.05 0.16
CA VAL A 107 2.79 7.90 1.42
C VAL A 107 1.43 8.60 1.37
N THR A 108 1.38 9.83 0.84
CA THR A 108 0.13 10.59 0.74
C THR A 108 -0.90 9.89 -0.14
N LYS A 109 -0.52 9.44 -1.32
CA LYS A 109 -1.41 8.70 -2.23
C LYS A 109 -1.88 7.38 -1.62
N LEU A 110 -0.98 6.64 -0.98
CA LEU A 110 -1.34 5.38 -0.33
C LEU A 110 -2.24 5.57 0.89
N MET A 111 -2.11 6.66 1.62
CA MET A 111 -3.04 7.00 2.69
C MET A 111 -4.47 7.21 2.15
N GLU A 112 -4.62 7.88 1.02
CA GLU A 112 -5.93 8.06 0.39
C GLU A 112 -6.51 6.72 -0.11
N GLU A 113 -5.69 5.88 -0.73
CA GLU A 113 -6.12 4.53 -1.13
C GLU A 113 -6.52 3.67 0.08
N ARG A 114 -5.76 3.75 1.19
CA ARG A 114 -6.10 3.06 2.44
C ARG A 114 -7.44 3.53 3.01
N LYS A 115 -7.72 4.82 3.01
CA LYS A 115 -9.02 5.36 3.45
C LYS A 115 -10.18 4.74 2.66
N LYS A 116 -10.05 4.60 1.34
CA LYS A 116 -11.07 3.95 0.50
C LYS A 116 -11.32 2.51 0.94
N LEU A 117 -10.27 1.76 1.30
CA LEU A 117 -10.40 0.40 1.83
C LEU A 117 -11.14 0.37 3.18
N ILE A 118 -10.84 1.31 4.08
CA ILE A 118 -11.48 1.41 5.39
C ILE A 118 -12.96 1.76 5.26
N VAL A 119 -13.30 2.70 4.38
CA VAL A 119 -14.69 3.13 4.16
C VAL A 119 -15.60 1.96 3.81
N GLY A 120 -15.10 0.97 3.09
CA GLY A 120 -15.84 -0.26 2.79
C GLY A 120 -16.29 -1.05 4.02
N HIS A 121 -15.68 -0.85 5.18
CA HIS A 121 -16.02 -1.54 6.43
C HIS A 121 -17.17 -0.90 7.21
N TYR A 122 -17.50 0.37 6.93
CA TYR A 122 -18.57 1.08 7.66
C TYR A 122 -19.97 0.49 7.48
N GLY A 123 -20.19 -0.27 6.42
CA GLY A 123 -21.45 -0.95 6.17
C GLY A 123 -21.68 -2.23 6.99
N ASP A 124 -20.67 -2.76 7.66
CA ASP A 124 -20.79 -3.96 8.47
C ASP A 124 -21.06 -3.59 9.95
N PRO A 125 -22.22 -3.93 10.51
CA PRO A 125 -22.59 -3.56 11.88
C PRO A 125 -21.74 -4.21 12.97
N ARG A 126 -20.94 -5.23 12.62
CA ARG A 126 -20.00 -5.89 13.55
C ARG A 126 -18.73 -5.08 13.80
N GLN A 127 -18.50 -4.03 13.01
CA GLN A 127 -17.30 -3.20 13.11
C GLN A 127 -17.42 -2.20 14.28
N ASP A 128 -16.33 -2.01 14.98
CA ASP A 128 -16.19 -0.95 15.98
C ASP A 128 -15.99 0.40 15.27
N ARG A 129 -17.00 1.25 15.35
CA ARG A 129 -17.01 2.57 14.70
C ARG A 129 -15.86 3.46 15.15
N GLN A 130 -15.54 3.45 16.44
CA GLN A 130 -14.45 4.25 16.97
C GLN A 130 -13.12 3.82 16.37
N LYS A 131 -12.86 2.52 16.30
CA LYS A 131 -11.64 1.99 15.69
C LYS A 131 -11.55 2.32 14.20
N LEU A 132 -12.65 2.27 13.47
CA LEU A 132 -12.68 2.68 12.07
C LEU A 132 -12.32 4.15 11.90
N ASP A 133 -12.93 5.04 12.70
CA ASP A 133 -12.67 6.47 12.66
C ASP A 133 -11.22 6.79 13.00
N GLU A 134 -10.68 6.19 14.05
CA GLU A 134 -9.27 6.34 14.42
C GLU A 134 -8.32 5.84 13.33
N SER A 135 -8.69 4.76 12.64
CA SER A 135 -7.84 4.14 11.62
C SER A 135 -7.74 4.94 10.32
N LEU A 136 -8.61 5.92 10.11
CA LEU A 136 -8.52 6.82 8.96
C LEU A 136 -7.19 7.62 8.96
N LEU A 137 -6.61 7.84 10.13
CA LEU A 137 -5.30 8.44 10.28
C LEU A 137 -4.31 7.41 10.84
N PRO A 138 -3.37 6.90 10.03
CA PRO A 138 -2.36 5.95 10.50
C PRO A 138 -1.48 6.54 11.60
N SER A 139 -1.11 5.73 12.56
CA SER A 139 -0.13 6.08 13.60
C SER A 139 1.14 5.25 13.52
N HIS A 140 1.09 4.14 12.83
CA HIS A 140 2.22 3.20 12.65
C HIS A 140 2.29 2.76 11.19
N TYR A 141 3.51 2.56 10.71
CA TYR A 141 3.79 2.21 9.31
C TYR A 141 4.61 0.94 9.27
N ALA A 142 4.26 0.04 8.36
CA ALA A 142 4.98 -1.20 8.12
C ALA A 142 5.26 -1.35 6.62
N ILE A 143 6.54 -1.35 6.25
CA ILE A 143 6.99 -1.67 4.88
C ILE A 143 7.24 -3.18 4.84
N SER A 144 6.18 -3.96 4.67
CA SER A 144 6.22 -5.42 4.79
C SER A 144 5.33 -6.14 3.79
N LEU A 145 4.85 -5.42 2.79
CA LEU A 145 4.02 -5.97 1.74
C LEU A 145 4.87 -6.63 0.63
N SER A 146 4.35 -6.77 -0.57
CA SER A 146 5.06 -7.38 -1.69
C SER A 146 6.09 -6.45 -2.31
N GLY A 147 7.14 -7.02 -2.91
CA GLY A 147 8.20 -6.28 -3.57
C GLY A 147 9.38 -5.95 -2.67
N GLU A 148 10.35 -5.30 -3.26
CA GLU A 148 11.58 -4.85 -2.59
C GLU A 148 11.71 -3.34 -2.78
N PRO A 149 11.65 -2.55 -1.70
CA PRO A 149 11.79 -1.10 -1.77
C PRO A 149 13.23 -0.64 -2.02
#